data_5fbe5acd46883b79170b12320e2806d0
#
_entry.id   5fbe5acd46883b79170b12320e2806d0
#
_cell.length_a   1.000
_cell.length_b   1.000
_cell.length_c   1.000
_cell.angle_alpha   90.00
_cell.angle_beta   90.00
_cell.angle_gamma   90.00
#
_symmetry.space_group_name_H-M   'P 1'
#
loop_
_entity.id
_entity.type
_entity.pdbx_description
1 polymer ?
#
loop_
_entity_poly.entity_id
_entity_poly.type
_entity_poly.pdbx_seq_one_letter_code
_entity_poly.pdbx_strand_id
1 'polypeptide(L)'
;NENWGVHYATIYNRFYKELKSRYPQIIFISTIGFGDDEDRIDKTDMIDPHWYVNADFFYKNTRLFDTKKRGKYKVYVGEYACNQGVGSGTLEAALSEAAFMMGMERNSDLVTMTSYAPLIENSNRRDWSTNMIWVNNEKVVGRSSYYVQQMFSLNRPDVNLKTELISFADTLSERVQAIGGYD
;
A
#
# COMPACT_ATOMS: atom_id res chain seq x y z
N ASN A 1 -7.35 -12.52 -4.58
CA ASN A 1 -7.68 -11.40 -3.72
C ASN A 1 -8.51 -11.82 -2.49
N GLU A 2 -9.41 -12.77 -2.60
CA GLU A 2 -10.35 -13.13 -1.53
C GLU A 2 -9.76 -14.14 -0.55
N ASN A 3 -9.10 -13.67 0.50
CA ASN A 3 -8.57 -14.51 1.58
C ASN A 3 -9.60 -14.70 2.71
N TRP A 4 -10.81 -15.15 2.34
CA TRP A 4 -11.88 -15.40 3.29
C TRP A 4 -11.93 -16.89 3.69
N GLY A 5 -11.90 -17.16 4.99
CA GLY A 5 -12.10 -18.49 5.53
C GLY A 5 -10.90 -19.44 5.45
N VAL A 6 -11.14 -20.68 5.87
CA VAL A 6 -10.10 -21.67 6.15
C VAL A 6 -9.45 -22.33 4.91
N HIS A 7 -10.08 -22.22 3.74
CA HIS A 7 -9.63 -22.96 2.57
C HIS A 7 -8.55 -22.23 1.74
N TYR A 8 -8.36 -20.92 1.93
CA TYR A 8 -7.44 -20.12 1.13
C TYR A 8 -6.02 -20.73 1.13
N ALA A 9 -5.46 -20.99 2.28
CA ALA A 9 -4.10 -21.51 2.41
C ALA A 9 -3.92 -22.87 1.70
N THR A 10 -4.86 -23.79 1.88
CA THR A 10 -4.80 -25.12 1.23
C THR A 10 -4.84 -25.01 -0.29
N ILE A 11 -5.71 -24.16 -0.82
CA ILE A 11 -5.86 -23.94 -2.27
C ILE A 11 -4.62 -23.25 -2.80
N TYR A 12 -4.16 -22.17 -2.14
CA TYR A 12 -2.99 -21.41 -2.53
C TYR A 12 -1.74 -22.29 -2.57
N ASN A 13 -1.45 -23.06 -1.51
CA ASN A 13 -0.28 -23.92 -1.43
C ASN A 13 -0.26 -24.98 -2.55
N ARG A 14 -1.41 -25.52 -2.90
CA ARG A 14 -1.56 -26.45 -4.04
C ARG A 14 -1.25 -25.77 -5.37
N PHE A 15 -1.84 -24.59 -5.64
CA PHE A 15 -1.56 -23.83 -6.84
C PHE A 15 -0.08 -23.42 -6.92
N TYR A 16 0.48 -22.90 -5.84
CA TYR A 16 1.89 -22.53 -5.79
C TYR A 16 2.79 -23.69 -6.19
N LYS A 17 2.60 -24.86 -5.56
CA LYS A 17 3.41 -26.05 -5.83
C LYS A 17 3.30 -26.51 -7.28
N GLU A 18 2.09 -26.65 -7.80
CA GLU A 18 1.85 -27.16 -9.15
C GLU A 18 2.34 -26.19 -10.23
N LEU A 19 2.06 -24.91 -10.07
CA LEU A 19 2.44 -23.91 -11.07
C LEU A 19 3.94 -23.58 -11.02
N LYS A 20 4.56 -23.50 -9.83
CA LYS A 20 6.01 -23.29 -9.73
C LYS A 20 6.81 -24.45 -10.30
N SER A 21 6.31 -25.68 -10.23
CA SER A 21 6.99 -26.84 -10.84
C SER A 21 7.04 -26.75 -12.36
N ARG A 22 6.03 -26.14 -12.97
CA ARG A 22 5.91 -26.00 -14.45
C ARG A 22 6.46 -24.67 -14.96
N TYR A 23 6.30 -23.61 -14.16
CA TYR A 23 6.60 -22.23 -14.52
C TYR A 23 7.37 -21.56 -13.39
N PRO A 24 8.64 -21.92 -13.14
CA PRO A 24 9.44 -21.43 -12.02
C PRO A 24 9.66 -19.91 -12.05
N GLN A 25 9.56 -19.28 -13.22
CA GLN A 25 9.75 -17.83 -13.42
C GLN A 25 8.56 -16.98 -12.97
N ILE A 26 7.36 -17.57 -12.79
CA ILE A 26 6.17 -16.80 -12.39
C ILE A 26 6.32 -16.36 -10.93
N ILE A 27 6.04 -15.09 -10.66
CA ILE A 27 5.97 -14.53 -9.31
C ILE A 27 4.55 -14.75 -8.77
N PHE A 28 4.46 -15.43 -7.64
CA PHE A 28 3.19 -15.65 -6.96
C PHE A 28 2.97 -14.61 -5.88
N ILE A 29 1.81 -13.96 -5.93
CA ILE A 29 1.35 -13.02 -4.92
C ILE A 29 0.25 -13.72 -4.11
N SER A 30 0.42 -13.76 -2.80
CA SER A 30 -0.60 -14.25 -1.88
C SER A 30 -1.28 -13.09 -1.18
N THR A 31 -2.60 -13.12 -1.10
CA THR A 31 -3.37 -12.14 -0.35
C THR A 31 -3.36 -12.48 1.14
N ILE A 32 -2.23 -12.25 1.77
CA ILE A 32 -2.03 -12.39 3.22
C ILE A 32 -1.40 -11.11 3.78
N GLY A 33 -1.68 -10.84 5.05
CA GLY A 33 -1.05 -9.78 5.81
C GLY A 33 0.23 -10.22 6.51
N PHE A 34 0.72 -9.38 7.41
CA PHE A 34 1.82 -9.69 8.31
C PHE A 34 1.32 -10.43 9.56
N GLY A 35 2.22 -11.11 10.25
CA GLY A 35 1.94 -11.79 11.51
C GLY A 35 1.28 -13.15 11.31
N ASP A 36 0.19 -13.45 12.01
CA ASP A 36 -0.44 -14.77 12.04
C ASP A 36 -0.87 -15.28 10.66
N ASP A 37 -1.15 -14.38 9.71
CA ASP A 37 -1.45 -14.78 8.34
C ASP A 37 -0.26 -15.38 7.61
N GLU A 38 0.97 -14.99 7.97
CA GLU A 38 2.19 -15.51 7.31
C GLU A 38 2.39 -17.01 7.53
N ASP A 39 1.91 -17.55 8.63
CA ASP A 39 2.06 -18.97 9.00
C ASP A 39 1.00 -19.87 8.36
N ARG A 40 0.01 -19.27 7.68
CA ARG A 40 -1.06 -20.01 7.00
C ARG A 40 -0.64 -20.63 5.69
N ILE A 41 0.42 -20.12 5.07
CA ILE A 41 0.91 -20.59 3.78
C ILE A 41 2.36 -21.07 3.86
N ASP A 42 2.70 -22.08 3.07
CA ASP A 42 4.04 -22.67 3.08
C ASP A 42 5.09 -21.74 2.47
N LYS A 43 4.79 -21.20 1.30
CA LYS A 43 5.68 -20.32 0.52
C LYS A 43 4.90 -19.33 -0.33
N THR A 44 5.50 -18.15 -0.50
CA THR A 44 5.06 -17.14 -1.49
C THR A 44 6.27 -16.35 -1.96
N ASP A 45 6.20 -15.76 -3.15
CA ASP A 45 7.21 -14.82 -3.62
C ASP A 45 6.91 -13.41 -3.12
N MET A 46 5.62 -13.06 -3.01
CA MET A 46 5.15 -11.78 -2.50
C MET A 46 3.91 -11.96 -1.64
N ILE A 47 3.77 -11.13 -0.61
CA ILE A 47 2.54 -10.94 0.15
C ILE A 47 1.83 -9.66 -0.31
N ASP A 48 0.51 -9.63 -0.15
CA ASP A 48 -0.36 -8.53 -0.56
C ASP A 48 -1.27 -8.07 0.60
N PRO A 49 -0.73 -7.31 1.57
CA PRO A 49 -1.51 -6.74 2.65
C PRO A 49 -2.35 -5.55 2.16
N HIS A 50 -3.59 -5.44 2.66
CA HIS A 50 -4.54 -4.39 2.33
C HIS A 50 -4.88 -3.54 3.56
N TRP A 51 -5.06 -2.22 3.36
CA TRP A 51 -5.44 -1.28 4.43
C TRP A 51 -6.50 -0.27 3.99
N TYR A 52 -7.71 -0.48 4.49
CA TYR A 52 -8.82 0.47 4.38
C TYR A 52 -9.11 1.04 5.77
N VAL A 53 -8.48 2.16 6.10
CA VAL A 53 -8.36 2.67 7.47
C VAL A 53 -8.53 4.19 7.54
N ASN A 54 -8.39 4.76 8.74
CA ASN A 54 -8.42 6.21 8.97
C ASN A 54 -7.02 6.85 8.84
N ALA A 55 -6.97 8.18 8.86
CA ALA A 55 -5.73 8.95 8.75
C ALA A 55 -4.74 8.67 9.90
N ASP A 56 -5.24 8.49 11.11
CA ASP A 56 -4.41 8.21 12.29
C ASP A 56 -3.62 6.92 12.15
N PHE A 57 -4.23 5.88 11.55
CA PHE A 57 -3.52 4.64 11.28
C PHE A 57 -2.31 4.88 10.37
N PHE A 58 -2.49 5.60 9.26
CA PHE A 58 -1.42 5.85 8.32
C PHE A 58 -0.28 6.69 8.94
N TYR A 59 -0.60 7.74 9.69
CA TYR A 59 0.41 8.53 10.39
C TYR A 59 1.20 7.71 11.41
N LYS A 60 0.54 6.87 12.21
CA LYS A 60 1.18 6.02 13.23
C LYS A 60 2.03 4.90 12.64
N ASN A 61 1.74 4.49 11.40
CA ASN A 61 2.39 3.34 10.75
C ASN A 61 3.39 3.72 9.66
N THR A 62 3.89 4.96 9.62
CA THR A 62 4.92 5.41 8.64
C THR A 62 6.22 4.61 8.71
N ARG A 63 6.46 3.89 9.82
CA ARG A 63 7.62 3.03 10.06
C ARG A 63 7.30 1.54 10.10
N LEU A 64 6.12 1.14 9.64
CA LEU A 64 5.65 -0.25 9.67
C LEU A 64 6.65 -1.23 9.04
N PHE A 65 7.28 -0.84 7.94
CA PHE A 65 8.16 -1.71 7.16
C PHE A 65 9.61 -1.68 7.64
N ASP A 66 10.02 -0.70 8.48
CA ASP A 66 11.40 -0.51 8.93
C ASP A 66 11.93 -1.73 9.70
N THR A 67 11.07 -2.39 10.47
CA THR A 67 11.41 -3.53 11.33
C THR A 67 11.07 -4.91 10.74
N LYS A 68 10.46 -4.95 9.55
CA LYS A 68 10.08 -6.23 8.94
C LYS A 68 11.31 -7.00 8.45
N LYS A 69 11.30 -8.31 8.65
CA LYS A 69 12.39 -9.20 8.19
C LYS A 69 12.46 -9.21 6.66
N ARG A 70 13.69 -9.19 6.14
CA ARG A 70 13.99 -9.33 4.71
C ARG A 70 14.27 -10.79 4.36
N GLY A 71 14.12 -11.13 3.08
CA GLY A 71 14.59 -12.40 2.52
C GLY A 71 13.55 -13.53 2.43
N LYS A 72 12.41 -13.44 3.14
CA LYS A 72 11.38 -14.47 3.05
C LYS A 72 10.49 -14.28 1.81
N TYR A 73 10.09 -13.02 1.55
CA TYR A 73 9.22 -12.59 0.45
C TYR A 73 9.45 -11.11 0.17
N LYS A 74 8.86 -10.61 -0.93
CA LYS A 74 8.66 -9.19 -1.17
C LYS A 74 7.23 -8.79 -0.79
N VAL A 75 6.97 -7.49 -0.74
CA VAL A 75 5.65 -6.93 -0.42
C VAL A 75 5.11 -6.16 -1.62
N TYR A 76 3.91 -6.49 -2.00
CA TYR A 76 3.04 -5.70 -2.84
C TYR A 76 1.90 -5.17 -1.99
N VAL A 77 1.85 -3.88 -1.73
CA VAL A 77 0.71 -3.25 -1.07
C VAL A 77 -0.35 -2.99 -2.14
N GLY A 78 -1.19 -3.99 -2.41
CA GLY A 78 -2.08 -4.00 -3.57
C GLY A 78 -3.33 -3.15 -3.40
N GLU A 79 -3.76 -2.93 -2.16
CA GLU A 79 -4.92 -2.09 -1.87
C GLU A 79 -4.69 -1.27 -0.61
N TYR A 80 -4.78 0.06 -0.71
CA TYR A 80 -4.81 0.92 0.46
C TYR A 80 -5.54 2.23 0.15
N ALA A 81 -6.26 2.73 1.13
CA ALA A 81 -6.88 4.05 1.13
C ALA A 81 -7.21 4.51 2.54
N CYS A 82 -7.06 5.79 2.80
CA CYS A 82 -7.69 6.45 3.92
C CYS A 82 -9.17 6.68 3.59
N ASN A 83 -10.03 5.74 4.00
CA ASN A 83 -11.45 5.73 3.64
C ASN A 83 -12.41 5.81 4.82
N GLN A 84 -11.91 5.81 6.06
CA GLN A 84 -12.74 5.90 7.26
C GLN A 84 -12.79 7.33 7.78
N GLY A 85 -14.02 7.86 7.93
CA GLY A 85 -14.25 9.20 8.47
C GLY A 85 -13.97 10.36 7.51
N VAL A 86 -13.73 10.10 6.22
CA VAL A 86 -13.28 11.08 5.22
C VAL A 86 -14.30 11.32 4.08
N GLY A 87 -15.45 10.70 4.14
CA GLY A 87 -16.48 10.79 3.10
C GLY A 87 -15.93 10.39 1.72
N SER A 88 -15.98 11.33 0.78
CA SER A 88 -15.44 11.13 -0.57
C SER A 88 -13.93 11.34 -0.69
N GLY A 89 -13.23 11.55 0.42
CA GLY A 89 -11.81 11.87 0.49
C GLY A 89 -11.56 13.33 0.87
N THR A 90 -10.50 13.57 1.63
CA THR A 90 -10.09 14.89 2.13
C THR A 90 -8.60 15.11 1.85
N LEU A 91 -8.15 16.36 2.00
CA LEU A 91 -6.70 16.65 1.93
C LEU A 91 -5.94 15.95 3.07
N GLU A 92 -6.51 15.87 4.27
CA GLU A 92 -5.91 15.15 5.40
C GLU A 92 -5.73 13.66 5.10
N ALA A 93 -6.73 13.03 4.48
CA ALA A 93 -6.61 11.65 4.01
C ALA A 93 -5.40 11.47 3.07
N ALA A 94 -5.31 12.32 2.05
CA ALA A 94 -4.22 12.28 1.09
C ALA A 94 -2.84 12.52 1.72
N LEU A 95 -2.73 13.43 2.70
CA LEU A 95 -1.48 13.69 3.42
C LEU A 95 -1.07 12.51 4.31
N SER A 96 -2.03 11.83 4.95
CA SER A 96 -1.76 10.63 5.74
C SER A 96 -1.29 9.47 4.86
N GLU A 97 -1.90 9.30 3.70
CA GLU A 97 -1.47 8.34 2.67
C GLU A 97 -0.05 8.66 2.17
N ALA A 98 0.25 9.95 1.91
CA ALA A 98 1.58 10.39 1.53
C ALA A 98 2.65 10.03 2.58
N ALA A 99 2.36 10.26 3.85
CA ALA A 99 3.25 9.89 4.95
C ALA A 99 3.54 8.39 4.99
N PHE A 100 2.51 7.56 4.78
CA PHE A 100 2.66 6.11 4.69
C PHE A 100 3.44 5.68 3.44
N MET A 101 3.21 6.33 2.29
CA MET A 101 3.94 6.08 1.04
C MET A 101 5.44 6.35 1.20
N MET A 102 5.84 7.40 1.93
CA MET A 102 7.26 7.63 2.26
C MET A 102 7.87 6.46 3.03
N GLY A 103 7.10 5.82 3.91
CA GLY A 103 7.50 4.60 4.60
C GLY A 103 7.69 3.41 3.66
N MET A 104 6.80 3.25 2.68
CA MET A 104 6.92 2.22 1.65
C MET A 104 8.13 2.46 0.76
N GLU A 105 8.33 3.67 0.28
CA GLU A 105 9.45 4.04 -0.59
C GLU A 105 10.81 3.90 0.13
N ARG A 106 10.92 4.34 1.39
CA ARG A 106 12.11 4.14 2.22
C ARG A 106 12.49 2.65 2.36
N ASN A 107 11.54 1.75 2.23
CA ASN A 107 11.69 0.30 2.33
C ASN A 107 11.50 -0.40 0.96
N SER A 108 11.92 0.23 -0.13
CA SER A 108 11.78 -0.30 -1.50
C SER A 108 12.55 -1.62 -1.74
N ASP A 109 13.49 -1.94 -0.86
CA ASP A 109 14.14 -3.25 -0.82
C ASP A 109 13.18 -4.39 -0.43
N LEU A 110 12.12 -4.08 0.29
CA LEU A 110 11.06 -5.00 0.71
C LEU A 110 9.75 -4.75 -0.04
N VAL A 111 9.27 -3.49 -0.06
CA VAL A 111 8.03 -3.08 -0.72
C VAL A 111 8.34 -2.74 -2.17
N THR A 112 8.08 -3.66 -3.06
CA THR A 112 8.47 -3.52 -4.48
C THR A 112 7.37 -2.97 -5.37
N MET A 113 6.12 -3.06 -4.92
CA MET A 113 4.96 -2.56 -5.65
C MET A 113 3.91 -2.01 -4.69
N THR A 114 3.18 -1.00 -5.16
CA THR A 114 2.02 -0.45 -4.46
C THR A 114 0.93 -0.08 -5.45
N SER A 115 -0.32 -0.19 -5.06
CA SER A 115 -1.46 0.33 -5.82
C SER A 115 -2.58 0.81 -4.92
N TYR A 116 -3.18 1.93 -5.31
CA TYR A 116 -4.32 2.50 -4.61
C TYR A 116 -5.62 1.79 -5.00
N ALA A 117 -6.50 1.57 -4.04
CA ALA A 117 -7.85 1.09 -4.27
C ALA A 117 -8.82 1.64 -3.21
N PRO A 118 -10.11 1.86 -3.57
CA PRO A 118 -10.73 1.77 -4.89
C PRO A 118 -10.28 2.89 -5.82
N LEU A 119 -10.18 2.60 -7.12
CA LEU A 119 -9.56 3.50 -8.08
C LEU A 119 -10.54 4.50 -8.70
N ILE A 120 -11.59 4.01 -9.34
CA ILE A 120 -12.50 4.82 -10.16
C ILE A 120 -13.93 4.69 -9.66
N GLU A 121 -14.62 5.82 -9.55
CA GLU A 121 -16.05 5.87 -9.28
C GLU A 121 -16.80 6.54 -10.43
N ASN A 122 -17.94 5.97 -10.79
CA ASN A 122 -18.93 6.65 -11.62
C ASN A 122 -19.88 7.43 -10.71
N SER A 123 -20.01 8.74 -10.91
CA SER A 123 -20.86 9.62 -10.07
C SER A 123 -22.33 9.25 -10.07
N ASN A 124 -22.79 8.58 -11.13
CA ASN A 124 -24.20 8.17 -11.26
C ASN A 124 -24.50 6.89 -10.46
N ARG A 125 -23.49 6.10 -10.20
CA ARG A 125 -23.57 4.86 -9.40
C ARG A 125 -22.22 4.53 -8.80
N ARG A 126 -22.14 4.53 -7.48
CA ARG A 126 -20.93 4.15 -6.75
C ARG A 126 -21.25 3.14 -5.66
N ASP A 127 -20.36 2.18 -5.47
CA ASP A 127 -20.45 1.21 -4.39
C ASP A 127 -19.59 1.61 -3.19
N TRP A 128 -18.50 2.38 -3.43
CA TRP A 128 -17.58 2.89 -2.40
C TRP A 128 -17.66 4.42 -2.31
N SER A 129 -17.65 4.96 -1.08
CA SER A 129 -17.73 6.41 -0.85
C SER A 129 -16.41 7.13 -1.19
N THR A 130 -15.28 6.47 -0.98
CA THR A 130 -13.95 7.03 -1.24
C THR A 130 -13.30 6.30 -2.40
N ASN A 131 -12.99 7.03 -3.47
CA ASN A 131 -12.29 6.55 -4.64
C ASN A 131 -11.27 7.61 -5.09
N MET A 132 -10.24 7.22 -5.80
CA MET A 132 -9.17 8.14 -6.20
C MET A 132 -9.57 9.05 -7.36
N ILE A 133 -10.31 8.51 -8.33
CA ILE A 133 -10.73 9.21 -9.55
C ILE A 133 -12.25 9.19 -9.66
N TRP A 134 -12.82 10.35 -9.87
CA TRP A 134 -14.24 10.51 -10.08
C TRP A 134 -14.54 10.78 -11.55
N VAL A 135 -15.49 10.07 -12.13
CA VAL A 135 -15.90 10.23 -13.53
C VAL A 135 -17.41 10.36 -13.67
N ASN A 136 -17.85 11.09 -14.66
CA ASN A 136 -19.19 11.05 -15.22
C ASN A 136 -19.10 11.10 -16.75
N ASN A 137 -20.25 11.27 -17.43
CA ASN A 137 -20.28 11.29 -18.90
C ASN A 137 -19.50 12.46 -19.53
N GLU A 138 -19.17 13.49 -18.76
CA GLU A 138 -18.59 14.75 -19.26
C GLU A 138 -17.22 15.08 -18.66
N LYS A 139 -16.95 14.61 -17.43
CA LYS A 139 -15.80 15.06 -16.64
C LYS A 139 -15.09 13.91 -15.95
N VAL A 140 -13.78 14.10 -15.79
CA VAL A 140 -12.90 13.28 -14.97
C VAL A 140 -12.23 14.20 -13.95
N VAL A 141 -12.26 13.82 -12.68
CA VAL A 141 -11.66 14.61 -11.59
C VAL A 141 -10.80 13.70 -10.73
N GLY A 142 -9.52 14.01 -10.62
CA GLY A 142 -8.63 13.43 -9.61
C GLY A 142 -8.91 14.04 -8.25
N ARG A 143 -9.01 13.21 -7.21
CA ARG A 143 -9.13 13.68 -5.83
C ARG A 143 -7.74 13.99 -5.25
N SER A 144 -7.66 14.52 -4.04
CA SER A 144 -6.38 14.85 -3.39
C SER A 144 -5.41 13.67 -3.39
N SER A 145 -5.90 12.46 -3.12
CA SER A 145 -5.11 11.23 -3.17
C SER A 145 -4.55 10.92 -4.56
N TYR A 146 -5.27 11.26 -5.64
CA TYR A 146 -4.76 11.13 -7.01
C TYR A 146 -3.49 11.95 -7.22
N TYR A 147 -3.50 13.19 -6.78
CA TYR A 147 -2.35 14.08 -6.97
C TYR A 147 -1.15 13.66 -6.09
N VAL A 148 -1.39 13.11 -4.91
CA VAL A 148 -0.33 12.48 -4.09
C VAL A 148 0.29 11.31 -4.84
N GLN A 149 -0.53 10.37 -5.34
CA GLN A 149 -0.03 9.23 -6.13
C GLN A 149 0.77 9.69 -7.36
N GLN A 150 0.26 10.72 -8.06
CA GLN A 150 0.94 11.32 -9.22
C GLN A 150 2.31 11.90 -8.83
N MET A 151 2.40 12.63 -7.72
CA MET A 151 3.68 13.19 -7.26
C MET A 151 4.72 12.10 -7.01
N PHE A 152 4.36 11.02 -6.31
CA PHE A 152 5.27 9.91 -6.08
C PHE A 152 5.65 9.19 -7.38
N SER A 153 4.69 8.97 -8.27
CA SER A 153 4.95 8.28 -9.56
C SER A 153 5.88 9.04 -10.48
N LEU A 154 5.78 10.37 -10.50
CA LEU A 154 6.58 11.23 -11.38
C LEU A 154 7.95 11.60 -10.80
N ASN A 155 8.13 11.45 -9.49
CA ASN A 155 9.36 11.81 -8.79
C ASN A 155 9.95 10.61 -8.04
N ARG A 156 9.98 9.47 -8.71
CA ARG A 156 10.51 8.23 -8.12
C ARG A 156 12.01 8.17 -8.33
N PRO A 157 12.82 8.28 -7.24
CA PRO A 157 14.27 8.24 -7.35
C PRO A 157 14.77 6.78 -7.56
N ASP A 158 15.95 6.65 -8.14
CA ASP A 158 16.66 5.37 -8.24
C ASP A 158 17.27 4.94 -6.90
N VAL A 159 17.67 5.92 -6.09
CA VAL A 159 18.33 5.69 -4.80
C VAL A 159 17.67 6.48 -3.68
N ASN A 160 17.27 5.80 -2.61
CA ASN A 160 16.81 6.45 -1.39
C ASN A 160 17.98 6.87 -0.50
N LEU A 161 17.96 8.10 -0.03
CA LEU A 161 18.92 8.63 0.92
C LEU A 161 18.44 8.40 2.37
N LYS A 162 19.39 8.13 3.26
CA LYS A 162 19.09 8.15 4.70
C LYS A 162 18.71 9.58 5.11
N THR A 163 17.45 9.76 5.51
CA THR A 163 16.90 11.06 5.91
C THR A 163 16.60 11.07 7.39
N GLU A 164 17.03 12.10 8.10
CA GLU A 164 16.73 12.34 9.51
C GLU A 164 15.98 13.67 9.66
N LEU A 165 14.83 13.62 10.33
CA LEU A 165 14.11 14.81 10.76
C LEU A 165 14.65 15.25 12.13
N ILE A 166 15.22 16.42 12.18
CA ILE A 166 15.62 17.06 13.44
C ILE A 166 14.52 18.05 13.82
N SER A 167 13.73 17.70 14.83
CA SER A 167 12.65 18.54 15.32
C SER A 167 13.00 19.11 16.70
N PHE A 168 12.72 20.39 16.90
CA PHE A 168 12.87 21.05 18.20
C PHE A 168 11.61 20.94 19.08
N ALA A 169 10.55 20.25 18.58
CA ALA A 169 9.30 20.06 19.31
C ALA A 169 8.79 18.62 19.15
N ASP A 170 8.69 17.90 20.26
CA ASP A 170 8.27 16.49 20.29
C ASP A 170 6.85 16.22 19.77
N THR A 171 5.99 17.23 19.74
CA THR A 171 4.57 17.10 19.41
C THR A 171 4.25 17.08 17.92
N LEU A 172 5.19 17.40 17.03
CA LEU A 172 4.98 17.45 15.59
C LEU A 172 5.56 16.25 14.83
N SER A 173 6.33 15.38 15.48
CA SER A 173 7.14 14.35 14.85
C SER A 173 6.36 13.29 14.07
N GLU A 174 5.14 12.93 14.50
CA GLU A 174 4.35 11.89 13.83
C GLU A 174 3.69 12.35 12.52
N ARG A 175 3.37 13.64 12.40
CA ARG A 175 2.70 14.22 11.24
C ARG A 175 3.64 14.84 10.20
N VAL A 176 4.92 15.02 10.57
CA VAL A 176 5.93 15.54 9.66
C VAL A 176 6.84 14.41 9.24
N GLN A 177 6.88 14.11 7.96
CA GLN A 177 7.71 13.07 7.37
C GLN A 177 8.56 13.65 6.26
N ALA A 178 9.72 13.07 6.02
CA ALA A 178 10.58 13.41 4.90
C ALA A 178 11.23 12.17 4.33
N ILE A 179 11.44 12.20 3.02
CA ILE A 179 12.24 11.23 2.29
C ILE A 179 13.09 11.99 1.28
N GLY A 180 14.30 11.53 1.04
CA GLY A 180 15.19 12.07 0.04
C GLY A 180 15.71 10.98 -0.88
N GLY A 181 15.94 11.32 -2.13
CA GLY A 181 16.48 10.42 -3.12
C GLY A 181 17.18 11.18 -4.25
N TYR A 182 17.79 10.44 -5.17
CA TYR A 182 18.35 10.95 -6.41
C TYR A 182 18.27 9.92 -7.53
N ASP A 183 18.31 10.39 -8.78
CA ASP A 183 18.37 9.59 -10.00
C ASP A 183 19.83 9.26 -10.37
#